data_deeca3b8d51a6ec6e7cfd9e717ad8fe7
#
_entry.id   deeca3b8d51a6ec6e7cfd9e717ad8fe7
#
_cell.length_a   1.000
_cell.length_b   1.000
_cell.length_c   1.000
_cell.angle_alpha   90.00
_cell.angle_beta   90.00
_cell.angle_gamma   90.00
#
_symmetry.space_group_name_H-M   'P 1'
#
loop_
_entity.id
_entity.type
_entity.pdbx_description
1 polymer ?
#
loop_
_entity_poly.entity_id
_entity_poly.type
_entity_poly.pdbx_seq_one_letter_code
_entity_poly.pdbx_strand_id
1 'polypeptide(L)'
;RHFSFDYHWGKQVLSVEGFRNDATRLDRFCRWSKVDYNFKLPDILQDVADRYEWFNAEVIGDKVIEVHFRYNDDFANHNANTIIPIWRDEFYSSPAGDRIGFMLENKE
;
A
#
# COMPACT_ATOMS: atom_id res chain seq x y z
N ARG A 1 4.04 -1.45 12.36
CA ARG A 1 4.13 -1.84 10.95
C ARG A 1 2.91 -1.32 10.20
N HIS A 2 3.12 -0.91 8.99
CA HIS A 2 2.06 -0.40 8.12
C HIS A 2 1.95 -1.28 6.89
N PHE A 3 0.76 -1.80 6.64
CA PHE A 3 0.49 -2.70 5.53
C PHE A 3 -0.59 -2.14 4.63
N SER A 4 -0.58 -2.58 3.37
CA SER A 4 -1.69 -2.42 2.44
C SER A 4 -2.00 -3.78 1.84
N PHE A 5 -3.26 -4.18 1.91
CA PHE A 5 -3.74 -5.47 1.41
C PHE A 5 -4.80 -5.25 0.35
N ASP A 6 -4.63 -5.92 -0.79
CA ASP A 6 -5.64 -5.91 -1.85
C ASP A 6 -6.40 -7.23 -1.86
N TYR A 7 -7.72 -7.13 -2.03
CA TYR A 7 -8.63 -8.26 -2.11
C TYR A 7 -9.39 -8.21 -3.42
N HIS A 8 -9.52 -9.35 -4.06
CA HIS A 8 -10.33 -9.53 -5.27
C HIS A 8 -11.50 -10.45 -4.93
N TRP A 9 -12.70 -9.90 -4.99
CA TRP A 9 -13.93 -10.59 -4.55
C TRP A 9 -13.76 -11.21 -3.16
N GLY A 10 -13.18 -10.45 -2.25
CA GLY A 10 -12.99 -10.84 -0.86
C GLY A 10 -11.77 -11.73 -0.58
N LYS A 11 -11.01 -12.11 -1.62
CA LYS A 11 -9.83 -12.95 -1.47
C LYS A 11 -8.55 -12.10 -1.57
N GLN A 12 -7.68 -12.22 -0.57
CA GLN A 12 -6.42 -11.48 -0.56
C GLN A 12 -5.52 -11.92 -1.72
N VAL A 13 -5.10 -10.95 -2.54
CA VAL A 13 -4.26 -11.19 -3.73
C VAL A 13 -2.93 -10.46 -3.66
N LEU A 14 -2.80 -9.45 -2.80
CA LEU A 14 -1.56 -8.70 -2.65
C LEU A 14 -1.41 -8.25 -1.20
N SER A 15 -0.19 -8.34 -0.70
CA SER A 15 0.18 -7.74 0.58
C SER A 15 1.50 -7.00 0.42
N VAL A 16 1.52 -5.75 0.87
CA VAL A 16 2.72 -4.92 0.84
C VAL A 16 2.89 -4.23 2.18
N GLU A 17 4.14 -3.99 2.54
CA GLU A 17 4.50 -3.24 3.73
C GLU A 17 5.15 -1.93 3.34
N GLY A 18 4.71 -0.83 3.97
CA GLY A 18 5.26 0.50 3.78
C GLY A 18 6.29 0.83 4.87
N PHE A 19 7.34 1.52 4.47
CA PHE A 19 8.41 1.95 5.36
C PHE A 19 8.57 3.46 5.29
N ARG A 20 8.88 4.08 6.41
CA ARG A 20 9.07 5.54 6.55
C ARG A 20 10.43 5.85 7.09
N ASN A 21 11.01 6.96 6.60
CA ASN A 21 12.20 7.55 7.21
C ASN A 21 11.84 8.47 8.38
N ASP A 22 10.63 9.04 8.34
CA ASP A 22 10.13 9.97 9.36
C ASP A 22 8.82 9.43 9.92
N ALA A 23 8.86 8.92 11.15
CA ALA A 23 7.71 8.34 11.82
C ALA A 23 6.62 9.36 12.15
N THR A 24 6.91 10.67 12.07
CA THR A 24 5.92 11.73 12.28
C THR A 24 5.07 12.01 11.04
N ARG A 25 5.48 11.51 9.87
CA ARG A 25 4.80 11.69 8.59
C ARG A 25 4.13 10.38 8.16
N LEU A 26 2.89 10.17 8.57
CA LEU A 26 2.14 8.93 8.25
C LEU A 26 1.77 8.82 6.77
N ASP A 27 1.76 9.93 6.06
CA ASP A 27 1.40 10.02 4.65
C ASP A 27 2.57 9.84 3.69
N ARG A 28 3.80 9.76 4.22
CA ARG A 28 5.00 9.76 3.39
C ARG A 28 5.85 8.53 3.61
N PHE A 29 5.81 7.63 2.66
CA PHE A 29 6.58 6.39 2.67
C PHE A 29 7.86 6.55 1.85
N CYS A 30 8.95 5.93 2.30
CA CYS A 30 10.18 5.86 1.54
C CYS A 30 10.24 4.59 0.67
N ARG A 31 9.44 3.58 1.00
CA ARG A 31 9.46 2.31 0.28
C ARG A 31 8.19 1.52 0.57
N TRP A 32 7.71 0.80 -0.45
CA TRP A 32 6.69 -0.24 -0.32
C TRP A 32 7.24 -1.54 -0.85
N SER A 33 7.16 -2.62 -0.08
CA SER A 33 7.68 -3.92 -0.48
C SER A 33 6.61 -4.99 -0.35
N LYS A 34 6.56 -5.91 -1.32
CA LYS A 34 5.71 -7.10 -1.21
C LYS A 34 6.18 -7.94 -0.03
N VAL A 35 5.22 -8.44 0.74
CA VAL A 35 5.47 -9.32 1.88
C VAL A 35 4.54 -10.51 1.81
N ASP A 36 4.95 -11.61 2.44
CA ASP A 36 4.10 -12.79 2.57
C ASP A 36 3.39 -12.72 3.91
N TYR A 37 2.21 -12.10 3.90
CA TYR A 37 1.43 -11.90 5.11
C TYR A 37 -0.05 -12.02 4.79
N ASN A 38 -0.73 -12.96 5.45
CA ASN A 38 -2.17 -13.14 5.33
C ASN A 38 -2.86 -12.39 6.47
N PHE A 39 -3.66 -11.40 6.12
CA PHE A 39 -4.41 -10.61 7.09
C PHE A 39 -5.89 -10.98 7.01
N LYS A 40 -6.44 -11.40 8.13
CA LYS A 40 -7.88 -11.68 8.24
C LYS A 40 -8.62 -10.39 8.55
N LEU A 41 -9.45 -9.94 7.60
CA LEU A 41 -10.34 -8.80 7.83
C LEU A 41 -11.30 -9.09 8.98
N PRO A 42 -11.68 -8.06 9.76
CA PRO A 42 -12.85 -8.17 10.63
C PRO A 42 -14.09 -8.63 9.82
N ASP A 43 -14.97 -9.39 10.44
CA ASP A 43 -16.11 -10.01 9.74
C ASP A 43 -16.95 -9.01 8.96
N ILE A 44 -17.20 -7.83 9.52
CA ILE A 44 -17.97 -6.77 8.86
C ILE A 44 -17.28 -6.27 7.58
N LEU A 45 -15.96 -6.17 7.59
CA LEU A 45 -15.19 -5.73 6.42
C LEU A 45 -15.04 -6.85 5.39
N GLN A 46 -14.94 -8.10 5.85
CA GLN A 46 -14.92 -9.24 4.94
C GLN A 46 -16.25 -9.34 4.17
N ASP A 47 -17.36 -9.10 4.85
CA ASP A 47 -18.68 -9.08 4.22
C ASP A 47 -18.77 -8.00 3.12
N VAL A 48 -18.21 -6.82 3.37
CA VAL A 48 -18.12 -5.75 2.37
C VAL A 48 -17.19 -6.14 1.23
N ALA A 49 -16.01 -6.65 1.53
CA ALA A 49 -15.02 -7.05 0.52
C ALA A 49 -15.56 -8.10 -0.43
N ASP A 50 -16.38 -9.04 0.07
CA ASP A 50 -17.00 -10.10 -0.74
C ASP A 50 -17.97 -9.57 -1.80
N ARG A 51 -18.49 -8.35 -1.61
CA ARG A 51 -19.50 -7.73 -2.49
C ARG A 51 -18.90 -6.86 -3.59
N TYR A 52 -17.61 -6.55 -3.51
CA TYR A 52 -16.95 -5.66 -4.47
C TYR A 52 -15.80 -6.39 -5.15
N GLU A 53 -15.57 -6.10 -6.40
CA GLU A 53 -14.48 -6.72 -7.14
C GLU A 53 -13.15 -6.40 -6.49
N TRP A 54 -12.91 -5.13 -6.19
CA TRP A 54 -11.66 -4.69 -5.58
C TRP A 54 -11.91 -4.02 -4.24
N PHE A 55 -11.12 -4.41 -3.25
CA PHE A 55 -11.14 -3.85 -1.90
C PHE A 55 -9.71 -3.77 -1.40
N ASN A 56 -9.33 -2.59 -0.95
CA ASN A 56 -8.01 -2.36 -0.35
C ASN A 56 -8.20 -1.99 1.12
N ALA A 57 -7.39 -2.56 1.98
CA ALA A 57 -7.35 -2.21 3.40
C ALA A 57 -5.95 -1.79 3.78
N GLU A 58 -5.81 -0.62 4.39
CA GLU A 58 -4.57 -0.20 5.03
C GLU A 58 -4.64 -0.52 6.51
N VAL A 59 -3.56 -1.09 7.03
CA VAL A 59 -3.50 -1.64 8.38
C VAL A 59 -2.24 -1.14 9.09
N ILE A 60 -2.41 -0.62 10.30
CA ILE A 60 -1.28 -0.32 11.20
C ILE A 60 -1.36 -1.30 12.37
N GLY A 61 -0.27 -2.07 12.55
CA GLY A 61 -0.29 -3.16 13.52
C GLY A 61 -1.28 -4.22 13.09
N ASP A 62 -2.38 -4.34 13.82
CA ASP A 62 -3.47 -5.27 13.52
C ASP A 62 -4.81 -4.57 13.26
N LYS A 63 -4.78 -3.24 13.11
CA LYS A 63 -5.99 -2.41 12.98
C LYS A 63 -6.12 -1.82 11.60
N VAL A 64 -7.28 -2.03 10.97
CA VAL A 64 -7.63 -1.38 9.70
C VAL A 64 -7.86 0.10 9.97
N ILE A 65 -7.13 0.95 9.25
CA ILE A 65 -7.20 2.41 9.40
C ILE A 65 -7.90 3.09 8.23
N GLU A 66 -7.92 2.43 7.06
CA GLU A 66 -8.48 3.02 5.84
C GLU A 66 -8.87 1.89 4.87
N VAL A 67 -9.93 2.11 4.10
CA VAL A 67 -10.35 1.18 3.05
C VAL A 67 -10.63 1.93 1.75
N HIS A 68 -10.39 1.26 0.62
CA HIS A 68 -10.64 1.78 -0.71
C HIS A 68 -11.24 0.68 -1.59
N PHE A 69 -12.10 1.05 -2.54
CA PHE A 69 -12.71 0.12 -3.49
C PHE A 69 -11.92 0.09 -4.80
N ARG A 70 -10.62 -0.14 -4.68
CA ARG A 70 -9.68 -0.18 -5.80
C ARG A 70 -8.53 -1.14 -5.49
N TYR A 71 -7.73 -1.47 -6.51
CA TYR A 71 -6.53 -2.26 -6.33
C TYR A 71 -5.28 -1.37 -6.38
N ASN A 72 -4.16 -1.91 -5.90
CA ASN A 72 -2.87 -1.23 -5.97
C ASN A 72 -2.24 -1.45 -7.34
N ASP A 73 -2.49 -0.52 -8.27
CA ASP A 73 -2.05 -0.62 -9.65
C ASP A 73 -0.54 -0.45 -9.82
N ASP A 74 0.15 0.14 -8.85
CA ASP A 74 1.61 0.25 -8.88
C ASP A 74 2.27 -1.12 -8.99
N PHE A 75 1.78 -2.11 -8.24
CA PHE A 75 2.30 -3.46 -8.29
C PHE A 75 1.64 -4.32 -9.38
N ALA A 76 0.39 -4.05 -9.71
CA ALA A 76 -0.35 -4.81 -10.71
C ALA A 76 0.22 -4.62 -12.12
N ASN A 77 0.71 -3.41 -12.42
CA ASN A 77 1.21 -3.05 -13.74
C ASN A 77 2.71 -3.29 -13.91
N HIS A 78 3.41 -3.68 -12.84
CA HIS A 78 4.86 -3.84 -12.86
C HIS A 78 5.28 -5.13 -12.14
N ASN A 79 6.24 -5.84 -12.71
CA ASN A 79 6.81 -7.03 -12.09
C ASN A 79 7.94 -6.62 -11.12
N ALA A 80 7.56 -5.95 -10.05
CA ALA A 80 8.50 -5.44 -9.06
C ALA A 80 8.13 -5.96 -7.67
N ASN A 81 9.13 -6.13 -6.81
CA ASN A 81 8.93 -6.50 -5.40
C ASN A 81 8.92 -5.28 -4.50
N THR A 82 9.53 -4.20 -4.92
CA THR A 82 9.66 -2.97 -4.13
C THR A 82 9.41 -1.76 -5.00
N ILE A 83 8.65 -0.82 -4.47
CA ILE A 83 8.39 0.49 -5.06
C ILE A 83 8.97 1.55 -4.13
N ILE A 84 9.77 2.43 -4.69
CA ILE A 84 10.37 3.55 -3.98
C ILE A 84 9.72 4.83 -4.49
N PRO A 85 8.83 5.46 -3.72
CA PRO A 85 8.18 6.70 -4.13
C PRO A 85 9.19 7.82 -4.33
N ILE A 86 8.94 8.65 -5.33
CA ILE A 86 9.74 9.85 -5.59
C ILE A 86 8.87 11.04 -5.19
N TRP A 87 9.35 11.83 -4.25
CA TRP A 87 8.60 12.96 -3.72
C TRP A 87 9.06 14.25 -4.37
N ARG A 88 8.11 15.16 -4.63
CA ARG A 88 8.39 16.42 -5.33
C ARG A 88 9.46 17.26 -4.64
N ASP A 89 9.45 17.34 -3.32
CA ASP A 89 10.37 18.14 -2.54
C ASP A 89 11.81 17.62 -2.53
N GLU A 90 12.05 16.41 -3.03
CA GLU A 90 13.41 15.89 -3.21
C GLU A 90 14.12 16.53 -4.40
N PHE A 91 13.36 17.05 -5.37
CA PHE A 91 13.89 17.58 -6.61
C PHE A 91 13.54 19.05 -6.86
N TYR A 92 12.54 19.57 -6.19
CA TYR A 92 12.05 20.93 -6.38
C TYR A 92 11.96 21.66 -5.05
N SER A 93 12.31 22.95 -5.04
CA SER A 93 12.16 23.82 -3.86
C SER A 93 10.70 24.20 -3.65
N SER A 94 9.85 23.21 -3.44
CA SER A 94 8.43 23.39 -3.26
C SER A 94 8.03 22.83 -1.89
N PRO A 95 7.14 23.50 -1.14
CA PRO A 95 6.60 22.94 0.09
C PRO A 95 5.65 21.76 -0.14
N ALA A 96 5.25 21.50 -1.38
CA ALA A 96 4.35 20.40 -1.69
C ALA A 96 5.07 19.06 -1.57
N GLY A 97 4.61 18.23 -0.66
CA GLY A 97 5.14 16.87 -0.44
C GLY A 97 4.49 15.82 -1.31
N ASP A 98 4.09 16.17 -2.54
CA ASP A 98 3.40 15.25 -3.43
C ASP A 98 4.35 14.21 -4.02
N ARG A 99 3.85 13.01 -4.16
CA ARG A 99 4.53 11.95 -4.91
C ARG A 99 4.42 12.26 -6.39
N ILE A 100 5.56 12.35 -7.09
CA ILE A 100 5.61 12.63 -8.53
C ILE A 100 5.93 11.41 -9.37
N GLY A 101 6.30 10.28 -8.75
CA GLY A 101 6.65 9.06 -9.44
C GLY A 101 7.16 8.01 -8.49
N PHE A 102 7.77 6.98 -9.04
CA PHE A 102 8.38 5.92 -8.24
C PHE A 102 9.46 5.19 -9.03
N MET A 103 10.37 4.56 -8.29
CA MET A 103 11.37 3.63 -8.84
C MET A 103 10.97 2.21 -8.48
N LEU A 104 11.31 1.27 -9.37
CA LEU A 104 11.05 -0.14 -9.16
C LEU A 104 12.34 -0.85 -8.75
N GLU A 105 12.23 -1.75 -7.79
CA GLU A 105 13.34 -2.61 -7.37
C GLU A 105 12.87 -4.05 -7.32
N ASN A 106 13.54 -4.92 -8.07
CA ASN A 106 13.30 -6.33 -8.05
C ASN A 106 14.33 -7.00 -7.17
N LYS A 107 13.85 -7.84 -6.26
CA LYS A 107 14.70 -8.66 -5.43
C LYS A 107 14.98 -9.94 -6.18
N GLU A 108 16.22 -10.12 -6.57
CA GLU A 108 16.66 -11.36 -7.18
C GLU A 108 16.86 -12.45 -6.14
#